data_c6ad42b0a8bf994e667f379465a55ec5
#
_entry.id   c6ad42b0a8bf994e667f379465a55ec5
#
_cell.length_a   1.000
_cell.length_b   1.000
_cell.length_c   1.000
_cell.angle_alpha   90.00
_cell.angle_beta   90.00
_cell.angle_gamma   90.00
#
_symmetry.space_group_name_H-M   'P 1'
#
loop_
_entity.id
_entity.type
_entity.pdbx_description
1 polymer ?
#
loop_
_entity_poly.entity_id
_entity_poly.type
_entity_poly.pdbx_seq_one_letter_code
_entity_poly.pdbx_strand_id
1 'polypeptide(L)'
;KIMSVARISIVEYQSVDDAKVGIEKYKNIAPEIFAEAQYLNVTMIAEDTAHFLAVYPNQQAADEALQRRNKHVDSMKEHIRDVMYYEGDVEWQWFP
;
A
#
# COMPACT_ATOMS: atom_id res chain seq x y z
N LYS A 1 -5.59 7.20 24.17
CA LYS A 1 -5.28 7.91 22.90
C LYS A 1 -5.29 6.93 21.74
N ILE A 2 -6.06 7.25 20.70
CA ILE A 2 -6.10 6.44 19.49
C ILE A 2 -5.05 6.96 18.52
N MET A 3 -4.17 6.07 18.08
CA MET A 3 -3.10 6.39 17.16
C MET A 3 -3.48 5.89 15.76
N SER A 4 -3.25 6.71 14.77
CA SER A 4 -3.30 6.26 13.39
C SER A 4 -2.16 5.26 13.13
N VAL A 5 -2.42 4.32 12.25
CA VAL A 5 -1.45 3.27 11.88
C VAL A 5 -1.09 3.44 10.41
N ALA A 6 0.19 3.46 10.11
CA ALA A 6 0.68 3.53 8.73
C ALA A 6 1.20 2.16 8.30
N ARG A 7 0.85 1.78 7.09
CA ARG A 7 1.37 0.58 6.43
C ARG A 7 2.16 1.01 5.20
N ILE A 8 3.40 0.57 5.15
CA ILE A 8 4.30 0.88 4.05
C ILE A 8 4.64 -0.42 3.34
N SER A 9 4.44 -0.46 2.03
CA SER A 9 4.87 -1.60 1.21
C SER A 9 5.76 -1.07 0.10
N ILE A 10 6.95 -1.66 -0.02
CA ILE A 10 7.86 -1.35 -1.12
C ILE A 10 7.85 -2.56 -2.04
N VAL A 11 7.40 -2.36 -3.27
CA VAL A 11 7.23 -3.44 -4.24
C VAL A 11 8.20 -3.26 -5.39
N GLU A 12 9.09 -4.25 -5.57
CA GLU A 12 9.95 -4.34 -6.73
C GLU A 12 9.27 -5.23 -7.75
N TYR A 13 8.99 -4.67 -8.93
CA TYR A 13 8.37 -5.42 -10.02
C TYR A 13 9.40 -6.12 -10.89
N GLN A 14 8.96 -7.10 -11.67
CA GLN A 14 9.85 -7.86 -12.55
C GLN A 14 10.40 -7.02 -13.70
N SER A 15 9.66 -5.98 -14.09
CA SER A 15 10.04 -5.10 -15.19
C SER A 15 9.34 -3.76 -15.05
N VAL A 16 9.75 -2.79 -15.85
CA VAL A 16 9.09 -1.48 -15.94
C VAL A 16 7.64 -1.65 -16.40
N ASP A 17 7.38 -2.53 -17.34
CA ASP A 17 6.02 -2.80 -17.84
C ASP A 17 5.16 -3.43 -16.76
N ASP A 18 5.70 -4.37 -15.98
CA ASP A 18 4.98 -4.95 -14.85
C ASP A 18 4.62 -3.90 -13.80
N ALA A 19 5.53 -2.94 -13.55
CA ALA A 19 5.26 -1.83 -12.65
C ALA A 19 4.07 -1.00 -13.14
N LYS A 20 4.03 -0.67 -14.43
CA LYS A 20 2.93 0.09 -15.01
C LYS A 20 1.59 -0.64 -14.84
N VAL A 21 1.58 -1.93 -15.08
CA VAL A 21 0.38 -2.76 -14.90
C VAL A 21 -0.07 -2.74 -13.44
N GLY A 22 0.87 -2.94 -12.52
CA GLY A 22 0.58 -2.98 -11.08
C GLY A 22 0.05 -1.66 -10.55
N ILE A 23 0.69 -0.54 -10.93
CA ILE A 23 0.28 0.79 -10.48
C ILE A 23 -1.11 1.15 -11.04
N GLU A 24 -1.36 0.86 -12.31
CA GLU A 24 -2.65 1.18 -12.92
C GLU A 24 -3.78 0.39 -12.27
N LYS A 25 -3.54 -0.89 -12.01
CA LYS A 25 -4.51 -1.72 -11.28
C LYS A 25 -4.76 -1.17 -9.88
N TYR A 26 -3.71 -0.79 -9.17
CA TYR A 26 -3.83 -0.24 -7.81
C TYR A 26 -4.69 1.02 -7.79
N LYS A 27 -4.44 1.96 -8.71
CA LYS A 27 -5.23 3.20 -8.79
C LYS A 27 -6.72 2.93 -8.95
N ASN A 28 -7.07 1.88 -9.70
CA ASN A 28 -8.46 1.57 -9.99
C ASN A 28 -9.19 0.89 -8.83
N ILE A 29 -8.47 0.10 -8.02
CA ILE A 29 -9.12 -0.72 -7.00
C ILE A 29 -8.89 -0.26 -5.56
N ALA A 30 -7.78 0.45 -5.30
CA ALA A 30 -7.37 0.75 -3.94
C ALA A 30 -8.42 1.54 -3.13
N PRO A 31 -9.07 2.57 -3.66
CA PRO A 31 -10.08 3.30 -2.88
C PRO A 31 -11.23 2.40 -2.42
N GLU A 32 -11.52 1.35 -3.15
CA GLU A 32 -12.59 0.41 -2.82
C GLU A 32 -12.13 -0.65 -1.83
N ILE A 33 -10.99 -1.30 -2.10
CA ILE A 33 -10.54 -2.40 -1.25
C ILE A 33 -9.89 -1.91 0.05
N PHE A 34 -9.45 -0.65 0.10
CA PHE A 34 -8.88 -0.02 1.29
C PHE A 34 -9.75 1.14 1.77
N ALA A 35 -11.07 0.95 1.74
CA ALA A 35 -12.03 2.00 2.08
C ALA A 35 -11.88 2.56 3.50
N GLU A 36 -11.29 1.80 4.42
CA GLU A 36 -11.04 2.25 5.80
C GLU A 36 -9.88 3.25 5.90
N ALA A 37 -9.06 3.37 4.87
CA ALA A 37 -7.89 4.22 4.90
C ALA A 37 -8.28 5.71 4.93
N GLN A 38 -7.56 6.47 5.74
CA GLN A 38 -7.66 7.94 5.75
C GLN A 38 -6.85 8.54 4.60
N TYR A 39 -5.84 7.82 4.14
CA TYR A 39 -4.92 8.30 3.12
C TYR A 39 -4.28 7.13 2.40
N LEU A 40 -4.20 7.23 1.09
CA LEU A 40 -3.51 6.27 0.23
C LEU A 40 -2.59 7.04 -0.70
N ASN A 41 -1.39 6.52 -0.88
CA ASN A 41 -0.42 7.13 -1.78
C ASN A 41 0.44 6.05 -2.42
N VAL A 42 0.78 6.22 -3.69
CA VAL A 42 1.78 5.41 -4.35
C VAL A 42 2.80 6.34 -4.99
N THR A 43 4.07 6.05 -4.72
CA THR A 43 5.19 6.85 -5.24
C THR A 43 6.18 5.92 -5.91
N MET A 44 6.56 6.23 -7.15
CA MET A 44 7.62 5.49 -7.84
C MET A 44 8.97 5.97 -7.32
N ILE A 45 9.73 5.09 -6.69
CA ILE A 45 11.05 5.40 -6.15
C ILE A 45 12.17 4.91 -7.06
N ALA A 46 11.83 4.11 -8.07
CA ALA A 46 12.69 3.70 -9.16
C ALA A 46 11.79 3.33 -10.34
N GLU A 47 12.36 3.02 -11.49
CA GLU A 47 11.57 2.69 -12.70
C GLU A 47 10.66 1.48 -12.50
N ASP A 48 11.09 0.54 -11.67
CA ASP A 48 10.39 -0.73 -11.44
C ASP A 48 10.00 -0.93 -9.97
N THR A 49 10.11 0.11 -9.14
CA THR A 49 9.89 -0.01 -7.70
C THR A 49 8.93 1.07 -7.21
N ALA A 50 7.87 0.64 -6.53
CA ALA A 50 6.85 1.52 -5.99
C ALA A 50 6.82 1.48 -4.47
N HIS A 51 6.57 2.63 -3.87
CA HIS A 51 6.35 2.80 -2.44
C HIS A 51 4.87 3.09 -2.23
N PHE A 52 4.19 2.21 -1.51
CA PHE A 52 2.77 2.33 -1.18
C PHE A 52 2.63 2.74 0.27
N LEU A 53 1.84 3.77 0.51
CA LEU A 53 1.52 4.22 1.87
C LEU A 53 0.01 4.16 2.07
N ALA A 54 -0.42 3.55 3.16
CA ALA A 54 -1.80 3.57 3.61
C ALA A 54 -1.82 3.97 5.07
N VAL A 55 -2.68 4.93 5.43
CA VAL A 55 -2.84 5.38 6.81
C VAL A 55 -4.27 5.06 7.24
N TYR A 56 -4.39 4.37 8.37
CA TYR A 56 -5.67 3.93 8.93
C TYR A 56 -5.92 4.64 10.26
N PRO A 57 -7.19 4.87 10.63
CA PRO A 57 -7.52 5.60 11.86
C PRO A 57 -7.12 4.86 13.14
N ASN A 58 -6.99 3.53 13.08
CA ASN A 58 -6.62 2.71 14.23
C ASN A 58 -6.14 1.34 13.77
N GLN A 59 -5.66 0.53 14.71
CA GLN A 59 -5.12 -0.80 14.41
C GLN A 59 -6.20 -1.74 13.87
N GLN A 60 -7.42 -1.65 14.37
CA GLN A 60 -8.50 -2.53 13.91
C GLN A 60 -8.78 -2.33 12.41
N ALA A 61 -8.85 -1.08 11.97
CA ALA A 61 -9.07 -0.77 10.55
C ALA A 61 -7.91 -1.28 9.69
N ALA A 62 -6.67 -1.13 10.17
CA ALA A 62 -5.49 -1.65 9.48
C ALA A 62 -5.53 -3.16 9.36
N ASP A 63 -5.91 -3.85 10.44
CA ASP A 63 -6.00 -5.31 10.48
C ASP A 63 -7.09 -5.83 9.53
N GLU A 64 -8.23 -5.16 9.48
CA GLU A 64 -9.33 -5.54 8.58
C GLU A 64 -8.91 -5.41 7.12
N ALA A 65 -8.13 -4.39 6.79
CA ALA A 65 -7.65 -4.17 5.43
C ALA A 65 -6.52 -5.12 5.04
N LEU A 66 -5.83 -5.69 6.02
CA LEU A 66 -4.63 -6.52 5.76
C LEU A 66 -4.92 -7.73 4.89
N GLN A 67 -6.04 -8.41 5.11
CA GLN A 67 -6.40 -9.58 4.31
C GLN A 67 -6.62 -9.20 2.85
N ARG A 68 -7.28 -8.08 2.60
CA ARG A 68 -7.51 -7.59 1.24
C ARG A 68 -6.21 -7.17 0.59
N ARG A 69 -5.31 -6.54 1.35
CA ARG A 69 -3.97 -6.18 0.89
C ARG A 69 -3.19 -7.42 0.48
N ASN A 70 -3.16 -8.45 1.33
CA ASN A 70 -2.41 -9.68 1.05
C ASN A 70 -2.97 -10.41 -0.17
N LYS A 71 -4.28 -10.42 -0.31
CA LYS A 71 -4.95 -11.02 -1.46
C LYS A 71 -4.61 -10.29 -2.76
N HIS A 72 -4.56 -8.96 -2.70
CA HIS A 72 -4.17 -8.14 -3.86
C HIS A 72 -2.73 -8.40 -4.26
N VAL A 73 -1.80 -8.39 -3.29
CA VAL A 73 -0.38 -8.66 -3.56
C VAL A 73 -0.22 -10.05 -4.18
N ASP A 74 -0.90 -11.06 -3.61
CA ASP A 74 -0.84 -12.42 -4.15
C ASP A 74 -1.37 -12.50 -5.58
N SER A 75 -2.42 -11.75 -5.91
CA SER A 75 -2.97 -11.71 -7.26
C SER A 75 -2.00 -11.10 -8.27
N MET A 76 -1.01 -10.35 -7.81
CA MET A 76 -0.01 -9.68 -8.67
C MET A 76 1.36 -10.37 -8.64
N LYS A 77 1.47 -11.53 -7.99
CA LYS A 77 2.77 -12.17 -7.74
C LYS A 77 3.61 -12.44 -8.99
N GLU A 78 2.97 -12.67 -10.11
CA GLU A 78 3.67 -12.91 -11.38
C GLU A 78 4.43 -11.67 -11.87
N HIS A 79 3.96 -10.49 -11.47
CA HIS A 79 4.55 -9.21 -11.87
C HIS A 79 5.57 -8.71 -10.84
N ILE A 80 5.65 -9.34 -9.66
CA ILE A 80 6.42 -8.85 -8.52
C ILE A 80 7.67 -9.70 -8.30
N ARG A 81 8.82 -9.02 -8.12
CA ARG A 81 10.08 -9.66 -7.78
C ARG A 81 10.26 -9.76 -6.27
N ASP A 82 9.92 -8.71 -5.52
CA ASP A 82 10.08 -8.67 -4.07
C ASP A 82 9.14 -7.66 -3.44
N VAL A 83 8.73 -7.91 -2.19
CA VAL A 83 7.89 -7.01 -1.41
C VAL A 83 8.49 -6.85 -0.02
N MET A 84 8.70 -5.60 0.38
CA MET A 84 9.04 -5.25 1.76
C MET A 84 7.81 -4.63 2.41
N TYR A 85 7.55 -4.99 3.65
CA TYR A 85 6.36 -4.58 4.38
C TYR A 85 6.72 -4.05 5.75
N TYR A 86 6.19 -2.89 6.09
CA TYR A 86 6.37 -2.25 7.39
C TYR A 86 5.05 -1.69 7.88
N GLU A 87 4.86 -1.73 9.19
CA GLU A 87 3.67 -1.17 9.82
C GLU A 87 4.07 -0.55 11.16
N GLY A 88 3.49 0.59 11.47
CA GLY A 88 3.78 1.26 12.74
C GLY A 88 2.81 2.37 13.06
N ASP A 89 2.91 2.88 14.27
CA ASP A 89 2.09 3.99 14.72
C ASP A 89 2.57 5.30 14.09
N VAL A 90 1.62 6.12 13.68
CA VAL A 90 1.92 7.45 13.18
C VAL A 90 2.19 8.36 14.37
N GLU A 91 3.41 8.87 14.45
CA GLU A 91 3.82 9.74 15.58
C GLU A 91 3.40 11.18 15.37
N TRP A 92 3.35 11.63 14.12
CA TRP A 92 3.02 13.01 13.82
C TRP A 92 2.50 13.14 12.38
N GLN A 93 1.43 13.93 12.23
CA GLN A 93 0.88 14.29 10.93
C GLN A 93 0.55 15.78 10.96
N TRP A 94 0.71 16.43 9.82
CA TRP A 94 0.32 17.82 9.66
C TRP A 94 -0.41 18.00 8.33
N PHE A 95 -1.55 18.67 8.42
CA PHE A 95 -2.35 19.00 7.23
C PHE A 95 -2.51 20.51 7.19
N PRO A 96 -2.15 21.19 6.08
CA PRO A 96 -2.31 22.65 5.95
C PRO A 96 -3.78 23.08 5.93
#